data_59ab637359c78e32a5486652601abe77
#
_entry.id   59ab637359c78e32a5486652601abe77
#
_cell.length_a   1.000
_cell.length_b   1.000
_cell.length_c   1.000
_cell.angle_alpha   90.00
_cell.angle_beta   90.00
_cell.angle_gamma   90.00
#
_symmetry.space_group_name_H-M   'P 1'
#
loop_
_entity.id
_entity.type
_entity.pdbx_description
1 polymer ?
#
loop_
_entity_poly.entity_id
_entity_poly.type
_entity_poly.pdbx_seq_one_letter_code
_entity_poly.pdbx_strand_id
1 'polypeptide(L)'
;MQQRIIFKSKGLSCSGLFYLPDNYSATDDVKLPAIAMAHGMGTTKEVGLPQFAERFADAGFAVLIFDFRNLGESEGTPRGQIFAEDQQEDYRNAITWLQLQSQIDPERIGVWGFSFSGGHVLQVAAFDRRIKCVVAQVPAVSGFLVAQRSNTPSDLYGVGMMLSQDRIRRYETGEVNYLPFVAPPGQPCFFPSSEEAREFFEAAQVASEGRFENRITFESLEHLSYFEPAVRIDAISPTPLRMILAKKDFLVPTDIALAAYARAHEPKSLVFLEGGHLGKSEGEDFETASAAARDWFVQWLKPSNVKLPVVNGIPQISVQELKRKLDAKEDVFVLDVREPHEHKIANLGAPLIPVGDIERRASELADKKNSEIIVYCKAGVRSQKAALALKQAGFTNVSNLTGGILAWAEKIDPSMPRP
;
A
#
# COMPACT_ATOMS: atom_id res chain seq x y z
N MET A 1 18.50 -10.43 6.82
CA MET A 1 19.62 -9.56 7.29
C MET A 1 19.05 -8.19 7.64
N GLN A 2 19.41 -7.62 8.82
CA GLN A 2 18.88 -6.33 9.32
C GLN A 2 20.04 -5.36 9.59
N GLN A 3 19.86 -4.08 9.26
CA GLN A 3 20.84 -3.03 9.57
C GLN A 3 20.15 -1.74 10.04
N ARG A 4 20.77 -1.01 10.97
CA ARG A 4 20.35 0.34 11.36
C ARG A 4 20.79 1.33 10.29
N ILE A 5 19.88 2.26 9.96
CA ILE A 5 20.16 3.34 9.00
C ILE A 5 19.67 4.68 9.54
N ILE A 6 20.15 5.73 8.95
CA ILE A 6 19.68 7.11 9.18
C ILE A 6 19.41 7.73 7.81
N PHE A 7 18.27 8.38 7.66
CA PHE A 7 17.97 9.22 6.51
C PHE A 7 17.62 10.65 6.95
N LYS A 8 17.74 11.61 6.05
CA LYS A 8 17.43 13.02 6.34
C LYS A 8 16.02 13.38 5.91
N SER A 9 15.33 14.09 6.79
CA SER A 9 14.01 14.68 6.50
C SER A 9 13.95 16.10 7.04
N LYS A 10 13.86 17.09 6.17
CA LYS A 10 13.87 18.54 6.48
C LYS A 10 14.99 18.93 7.45
N GLY A 11 16.18 18.40 7.25
CA GLY A 11 17.36 18.70 8.06
C GLY A 11 17.52 17.86 9.32
N LEU A 12 16.48 17.15 9.77
CA LEU A 12 16.52 16.22 10.90
C LEU A 12 16.96 14.82 10.45
N SER A 13 17.56 14.06 11.37
CA SER A 13 17.89 12.65 11.16
C SER A 13 16.72 11.78 11.60
N CYS A 14 16.21 10.93 10.72
CA CYS A 14 15.25 9.90 11.03
C CYS A 14 15.95 8.54 11.11
N SER A 15 15.70 7.80 12.19
CA SER A 15 16.26 6.46 12.44
C SER A 15 15.38 5.38 11.82
N GLY A 16 16.00 4.39 11.19
CA GLY A 16 15.30 3.26 10.61
C GLY A 16 16.04 1.93 10.77
N LEU A 17 15.28 0.85 10.55
CA LEU A 17 15.80 -0.50 10.40
C LEU A 17 15.52 -0.95 8.98
N PHE A 18 16.58 -1.35 8.29
CA PHE A 18 16.50 -1.80 6.91
C PHE A 18 16.73 -3.30 6.85
N TYR A 19 15.75 -4.01 6.33
CA TYR A 19 15.75 -5.47 6.19
C TYR A 19 16.00 -5.84 4.74
N LEU A 20 16.87 -6.81 4.52
CA LEU A 20 17.10 -7.43 3.24
C LEU A 20 16.76 -8.93 3.34
N PRO A 21 16.31 -9.56 2.24
CA PRO A 21 16.12 -11.00 2.20
C PRO A 21 17.41 -11.76 2.58
N ASP A 22 17.30 -12.88 3.30
CA ASP A 22 18.45 -13.63 3.76
C ASP A 22 19.27 -14.24 2.61
N ASN A 23 18.62 -14.52 1.49
CA ASN A 23 19.25 -15.04 0.27
C ASN A 23 19.77 -13.95 -0.67
N TYR A 24 19.70 -12.67 -0.29
CA TYR A 24 20.24 -11.57 -1.09
C TYR A 24 21.75 -11.51 -1.00
N SER A 25 22.43 -11.39 -2.14
CA SER A 25 23.86 -11.10 -2.24
C SER A 25 24.08 -9.77 -2.93
N ALA A 26 25.00 -8.96 -2.39
CA ALA A 26 25.36 -7.68 -2.99
C ALA A 26 26.05 -7.84 -4.37
N THR A 27 26.40 -9.06 -4.75
CA THR A 27 26.94 -9.39 -6.08
C THR A 27 25.86 -9.74 -7.10
N ASP A 28 24.58 -9.79 -6.67
CA ASP A 28 23.47 -10.09 -7.57
C ASP A 28 23.15 -8.85 -8.41
N ASP A 29 23.08 -9.02 -9.74
CA ASP A 29 22.66 -7.95 -10.66
C ASP A 29 21.15 -7.63 -10.56
N VAL A 30 20.41 -8.36 -9.72
CA VAL A 30 18.95 -8.21 -9.59
C VAL A 30 18.63 -7.20 -8.49
N LYS A 31 18.02 -6.09 -8.88
CA LYS A 31 17.49 -5.11 -7.93
C LYS A 31 16.21 -5.60 -7.25
N LEU A 32 16.10 -5.32 -5.95
CA LEU A 32 14.97 -5.72 -5.12
C LEU A 32 13.81 -4.71 -5.19
N PRO A 33 12.56 -5.17 -5.19
CA PRO A 33 11.43 -4.32 -4.83
C PRO A 33 11.52 -3.94 -3.36
N ALA A 34 11.02 -2.76 -2.99
CA ALA A 34 11.13 -2.27 -1.63
C ALA A 34 9.80 -1.82 -1.03
N ILE A 35 9.69 -1.83 0.31
CA ILE A 35 8.54 -1.38 1.06
C ILE A 35 9.01 -0.41 2.15
N ALA A 36 8.44 0.80 2.17
CA ALA A 36 8.57 1.73 3.29
C ALA A 36 7.40 1.56 4.26
N MET A 37 7.71 1.43 5.56
CA MET A 37 6.72 1.17 6.61
C MET A 37 6.94 2.09 7.80
N ALA A 38 5.85 2.55 8.42
CA ALA A 38 5.93 3.27 9.69
C ALA A 38 4.80 2.89 10.65
N HIS A 39 5.03 3.23 11.91
CA HIS A 39 4.19 2.88 13.05
C HIS A 39 2.94 3.76 13.17
N GLY A 40 1.99 3.34 14.04
CA GLY A 40 0.81 4.11 14.41
C GLY A 40 1.12 5.34 15.26
N MET A 41 0.06 5.97 15.75
CA MET A 41 0.13 7.19 16.54
C MET A 41 1.08 7.07 17.74
N GLY A 42 2.14 7.87 17.74
CA GLY A 42 3.03 8.09 18.89
C GLY A 42 3.92 6.92 19.28
N THR A 43 3.82 5.75 18.66
CA THR A 43 4.68 4.60 18.95
C THR A 43 6.05 4.72 18.27
N THR A 44 6.81 3.63 18.18
CA THR A 44 8.12 3.58 17.54
C THR A 44 8.23 2.40 16.58
N LYS A 45 9.27 2.38 15.76
CA LYS A 45 9.50 1.34 14.75
C LYS A 45 9.62 -0.08 15.30
N GLU A 46 9.92 -0.22 16.60
CA GLU A 46 10.01 -1.52 17.27
C GLU A 46 8.64 -2.12 17.60
N VAL A 47 7.57 -1.31 17.60
CA VAL A 47 6.24 -1.74 18.05
C VAL A 47 5.44 -2.37 16.91
N GLY A 48 5.42 -3.70 16.86
CA GLY A 48 4.62 -4.49 15.92
C GLY A 48 5.10 -4.49 14.47
N LEU A 49 6.06 -3.63 14.07
CA LEU A 49 6.54 -3.56 12.69
C LEU A 49 7.57 -4.64 12.32
N PRO A 50 8.50 -5.05 13.23
CA PRO A 50 9.54 -6.03 12.87
C PRO A 50 8.98 -7.32 12.30
N GLN A 51 7.92 -7.87 12.89
CA GLN A 51 7.31 -9.12 12.45
C GLN A 51 6.73 -9.03 11.03
N PHE A 52 6.14 -7.88 10.67
CA PHE A 52 5.70 -7.63 9.29
C PHE A 52 6.90 -7.47 8.36
N ALA A 53 7.93 -6.72 8.78
CA ALA A 53 9.12 -6.49 7.97
C ALA A 53 9.86 -7.79 7.65
N GLU A 54 9.99 -8.70 8.61
CA GLU A 54 10.56 -10.04 8.43
C GLU A 54 9.75 -10.85 7.41
N ARG A 55 8.42 -10.90 7.54
CA ARG A 55 7.53 -11.57 6.58
C ARG A 55 7.67 -11.05 5.14
N PHE A 56 7.85 -9.74 5.00
CA PHE A 56 8.04 -9.15 3.68
C PHE A 56 9.47 -9.38 3.17
N ALA A 57 10.48 -9.38 4.04
CA ALA A 57 11.85 -9.72 3.67
C ALA A 57 11.96 -11.18 3.22
N ASP A 58 11.34 -12.12 3.94
CA ASP A 58 11.25 -13.54 3.56
C ASP A 58 10.55 -13.72 2.21
N ALA A 59 9.59 -12.86 1.90
CA ALA A 59 8.95 -12.82 0.59
C ALA A 59 9.84 -12.15 -0.48
N GLY A 60 11.07 -11.72 -0.16
CA GLY A 60 12.06 -11.19 -1.09
C GLY A 60 11.90 -9.70 -1.38
N PHE A 61 11.42 -8.91 -0.43
CA PHE A 61 11.40 -7.45 -0.47
C PHE A 61 12.54 -6.89 0.39
N ALA A 62 13.10 -5.76 -0.02
CA ALA A 62 13.81 -4.90 0.90
C ALA A 62 12.78 -4.08 1.70
N VAL A 63 12.93 -3.99 3.02
CA VAL A 63 11.94 -3.32 3.86
C VAL A 63 12.61 -2.28 4.75
N LEU A 64 12.10 -1.05 4.73
CA LEU A 64 12.52 0.02 5.63
C LEU A 64 11.40 0.30 6.62
N ILE A 65 11.63 0.05 7.91
CA ILE A 65 10.79 0.56 8.99
C ILE A 65 11.50 1.71 9.69
N PHE A 66 10.78 2.77 10.07
CA PHE A 66 11.42 3.96 10.61
C PHE A 66 10.59 4.67 11.68
N ASP A 67 11.27 5.43 12.53
CA ASP A 67 10.66 6.38 13.45
C ASP A 67 10.42 7.72 12.75
N PHE A 68 9.23 8.27 12.89
CA PHE A 68 8.96 9.65 12.52
C PHE A 68 9.80 10.62 13.37
N ARG A 69 10.10 11.82 12.81
CA ARG A 69 10.71 12.89 13.61
C ARG A 69 10.00 13.10 14.93
N ASN A 70 10.68 13.56 15.94
CA ASN A 70 10.22 13.82 17.30
C ASN A 70 9.80 12.56 18.11
N LEU A 71 9.97 11.35 17.54
CA LEU A 71 9.62 10.07 18.16
C LEU A 71 10.78 9.09 18.13
N GLY A 72 10.79 8.12 19.04
CA GLY A 72 11.77 7.04 19.07
C GLY A 72 13.22 7.54 19.05
N GLU A 73 14.03 6.99 18.16
CA GLU A 73 15.45 7.38 17.97
C GLU A 73 15.62 8.52 16.93
N SER A 74 14.56 9.01 16.29
CA SER A 74 14.63 10.13 15.36
C SER A 74 14.81 11.47 16.08
N GLU A 75 15.55 12.39 15.44
CA GLU A 75 15.73 13.75 15.93
C GLU A 75 14.44 14.56 15.93
N GLY A 76 14.46 15.67 16.63
CA GLY A 76 13.41 16.68 16.64
C GLY A 76 12.91 17.00 18.05
N THR A 77 12.50 18.25 18.22
CA THR A 77 11.95 18.81 19.46
C THR A 77 10.76 19.72 19.14
N PRO A 78 9.76 19.78 20.02
CA PRO A 78 9.62 19.01 21.25
C PRO A 78 9.35 17.52 20.98
N ARG A 79 9.83 16.65 21.88
CA ARG A 79 9.54 15.20 21.79
C ARG A 79 8.04 14.96 21.97
N GLY A 80 7.51 13.96 21.26
CA GLY A 80 6.07 13.67 21.28
C GLY A 80 5.21 14.65 20.47
N GLN A 81 5.81 15.53 19.64
CA GLN A 81 5.09 16.34 18.69
C GLN A 81 4.75 15.52 17.45
N ILE A 82 3.48 15.55 17.04
CA ILE A 82 2.95 14.77 15.94
C ILE A 82 2.19 15.70 15.00
N PHE A 83 2.86 16.12 13.93
CA PHE A 83 2.26 16.87 12.83
C PHE A 83 2.17 15.97 11.61
N ALA A 84 0.95 15.80 11.10
CA ALA A 84 0.68 14.86 10.01
C ALA A 84 1.49 15.19 8.75
N GLU A 85 1.59 16.45 8.41
CA GLU A 85 2.33 16.94 7.25
C GLU A 85 3.82 16.63 7.33
N ASP A 86 4.40 16.76 8.52
CA ASP A 86 5.80 16.44 8.77
C ASP A 86 6.06 14.94 8.66
N GLN A 87 5.16 14.12 9.21
CA GLN A 87 5.28 12.66 9.12
C GLN A 87 5.06 12.14 7.68
N GLN A 88 4.17 12.76 6.91
CA GLN A 88 4.01 12.47 5.48
C GLN A 88 5.29 12.83 4.70
N GLU A 89 5.95 13.91 5.06
CA GLU A 89 7.24 14.28 4.46
C GLU A 89 8.35 13.29 4.86
N ASP A 90 8.32 12.75 6.09
CA ASP A 90 9.25 11.70 6.50
C ASP A 90 9.06 10.43 5.66
N TYR A 91 7.81 10.04 5.34
CA TYR A 91 7.53 8.95 4.40
C TYR A 91 8.12 9.22 3.01
N ARG A 92 7.94 10.43 2.47
CA ARG A 92 8.47 10.79 1.14
C ARG A 92 9.99 10.75 1.11
N ASN A 93 10.63 11.14 2.22
CA ASN A 93 12.10 11.08 2.35
C ASN A 93 12.60 9.65 2.60
N ALA A 94 11.84 8.79 3.29
CA ALA A 94 12.12 7.36 3.39
C ALA A 94 12.07 6.69 2.00
N ILE A 95 11.07 7.02 1.17
CA ILE A 95 10.99 6.56 -0.23
C ILE A 95 12.19 7.08 -1.04
N THR A 96 12.59 8.33 -0.87
CA THR A 96 13.76 8.90 -1.54
C THR A 96 15.03 8.17 -1.12
N TRP A 97 15.17 7.88 0.17
CA TRP A 97 16.33 7.11 0.66
C TRP A 97 16.38 5.72 0.01
N LEU A 98 15.22 5.00 -0.08
CA LEU A 98 15.15 3.72 -0.76
C LEU A 98 15.54 3.81 -2.23
N GLN A 99 15.07 4.81 -2.96
CA GLN A 99 15.41 4.99 -4.38
C GLN A 99 16.93 5.18 -4.62
N LEU A 100 17.63 5.75 -3.66
CA LEU A 100 19.07 6.01 -3.74
C LEU A 100 19.92 4.78 -3.41
N GLN A 101 19.33 3.68 -2.91
CA GLN A 101 20.08 2.45 -2.63
C GLN A 101 20.33 1.67 -3.92
N SER A 102 21.60 1.30 -4.18
CA SER A 102 21.99 0.63 -5.41
C SER A 102 21.28 -0.71 -5.65
N GLN A 103 20.94 -1.41 -4.56
CA GLN A 103 20.25 -2.69 -4.57
C GLN A 103 18.73 -2.59 -4.78
N ILE A 104 18.15 -1.39 -4.78
CA ILE A 104 16.71 -1.18 -4.91
C ILE A 104 16.31 -0.84 -6.34
N ASP A 105 15.21 -1.41 -6.78
CA ASP A 105 14.53 -0.98 -8.01
C ASP A 105 13.61 0.21 -7.71
N PRO A 106 13.95 1.43 -8.17
CA PRO A 106 13.16 2.62 -7.89
C PRO A 106 11.75 2.59 -8.48
N GLU A 107 11.50 1.72 -9.47
CA GLU A 107 10.18 1.53 -10.08
C GLU A 107 9.31 0.49 -9.36
N ARG A 108 9.80 -0.11 -8.27
CA ARG A 108 9.08 -1.13 -7.51
C ARG A 108 9.07 -0.86 -6.02
N ILE A 109 8.62 0.36 -5.64
CA ILE A 109 8.52 0.77 -4.23
C ILE A 109 7.05 0.80 -3.81
N GLY A 110 6.72 0.09 -2.73
CA GLY A 110 5.43 0.13 -2.05
C GLY A 110 5.51 0.81 -0.71
N VAL A 111 4.33 1.12 -0.16
CA VAL A 111 4.18 1.66 1.19
C VAL A 111 3.17 0.85 1.99
N TRP A 112 3.47 0.67 3.28
CA TRP A 112 2.57 0.07 4.26
C TRP A 112 2.46 0.98 5.47
N GLY A 113 1.24 1.19 5.97
CA GLY A 113 1.01 1.98 7.17
C GLY A 113 -0.05 1.36 8.07
N PHE A 114 0.13 1.51 9.38
CA PHE A 114 -0.78 1.04 10.42
C PHE A 114 -1.45 2.22 11.12
N SER A 115 -2.78 2.21 11.28
CA SER A 115 -3.51 3.22 12.04
C SER A 115 -3.26 4.64 11.50
N PHE A 116 -2.63 5.51 12.26
CA PHE A 116 -2.31 6.87 11.84
C PHE A 116 -1.41 6.90 10.59
N SER A 117 -0.36 6.06 10.57
CA SER A 117 0.45 5.93 9.35
C SER A 117 -0.28 5.25 8.20
N GLY A 118 -1.33 4.45 8.48
CA GLY A 118 -2.27 3.99 7.47
C GLY A 118 -2.98 5.14 6.76
N GLY A 119 -3.33 6.20 7.49
CA GLY A 119 -3.80 7.46 6.89
C GLY A 119 -2.71 8.16 6.08
N HIS A 120 -1.49 8.24 6.60
CA HIS A 120 -0.38 8.88 5.87
C HIS A 120 -0.12 8.23 4.51
N VAL A 121 -0.10 6.89 4.43
CA VAL A 121 0.15 6.22 3.14
C VAL A 121 -0.96 6.47 2.13
N LEU A 122 -2.22 6.66 2.56
CA LEU A 122 -3.31 7.08 1.67
C LEU A 122 -3.06 8.48 1.10
N GLN A 123 -2.70 9.43 1.97
CA GLN A 123 -2.42 10.82 1.55
C GLN A 123 -1.18 10.90 0.65
N VAL A 124 -0.08 10.25 1.05
CA VAL A 124 1.17 10.31 0.27
C VAL A 124 0.99 9.65 -1.10
N ALA A 125 0.31 8.50 -1.18
CA ALA A 125 0.10 7.79 -2.43
C ALA A 125 -0.80 8.53 -3.43
N ALA A 126 -1.70 9.38 -2.95
CA ALA A 126 -2.54 10.20 -3.82
C ALA A 126 -1.72 11.19 -4.68
N PHE A 127 -0.52 11.57 -4.23
CA PHE A 127 0.29 12.60 -4.89
C PHE A 127 1.69 12.14 -5.31
N ASP A 128 2.27 11.13 -4.66
CA ASP A 128 3.62 10.65 -4.93
C ASP A 128 3.62 9.43 -5.85
N ARG A 129 3.86 9.65 -7.14
CA ARG A 129 3.83 8.62 -8.19
C ARG A 129 4.99 7.63 -8.17
N ARG A 130 5.97 7.81 -7.28
CA ARG A 130 7.01 6.83 -7.02
C ARG A 130 6.47 5.59 -6.31
N ILE A 131 5.32 5.74 -5.63
CA ILE A 131 4.63 4.65 -4.96
C ILE A 131 3.88 3.80 -6.01
N LYS A 132 4.18 2.51 -6.04
CA LYS A 132 3.62 1.55 -7.00
C LYS A 132 2.62 0.57 -6.37
N CYS A 133 2.52 0.54 -5.04
CA CYS A 133 1.57 -0.32 -4.32
C CYS A 133 1.36 0.20 -2.90
N VAL A 134 0.12 0.19 -2.43
CA VAL A 134 -0.28 0.71 -1.13
C VAL A 134 -1.01 -0.34 -0.31
N VAL A 135 -0.61 -0.49 0.94
CA VAL A 135 -1.37 -1.23 1.95
C VAL A 135 -1.62 -0.31 3.15
N ALA A 136 -2.88 -0.08 3.48
CA ALA A 136 -3.31 0.71 4.63
C ALA A 136 -4.07 -0.20 5.60
N GLN A 137 -3.45 -0.50 6.74
CA GLN A 137 -4.01 -1.37 7.77
C GLN A 137 -4.65 -0.52 8.87
N VAL A 138 -5.94 -0.77 9.14
CA VAL A 138 -6.80 -0.04 10.10
C VAL A 138 -6.59 1.48 10.03
N PRO A 139 -6.64 2.10 8.83
CA PRO A 139 -6.18 3.47 8.62
C PRO A 139 -7.07 4.49 9.31
N ALA A 140 -6.46 5.46 10.00
CA ALA A 140 -7.14 6.68 10.42
C ALA A 140 -7.43 7.55 9.19
N VAL A 141 -8.67 7.56 8.73
CA VAL A 141 -9.08 8.18 7.44
C VAL A 141 -9.64 9.61 7.60
N SER A 142 -10.02 10.01 8.80
CA SER A 142 -10.52 11.34 9.15
C SER A 142 -10.41 11.57 10.66
N GLY A 143 -9.60 12.53 11.06
CA GLY A 143 -9.51 12.94 12.46
C GLY A 143 -10.81 13.56 12.97
N PHE A 144 -11.46 14.36 12.13
CA PHE A 144 -12.71 15.03 12.44
C PHE A 144 -13.87 14.03 12.68
N LEU A 145 -14.10 13.09 11.76
CA LEU A 145 -15.18 12.11 11.90
C LEU A 145 -14.98 11.18 13.08
N VAL A 146 -13.73 10.77 13.35
CA VAL A 146 -13.39 9.95 14.52
C VAL A 146 -13.67 10.74 15.80
N ALA A 147 -13.24 12.00 15.87
CA ALA A 147 -13.51 12.86 17.02
C ALA A 147 -15.02 13.07 17.23
N GLN A 148 -15.80 13.33 16.19
CA GLN A 148 -17.26 13.45 16.27
C GLN A 148 -17.95 12.17 16.76
N ARG A 149 -17.47 11.01 16.37
CA ARG A 149 -18.05 9.73 16.75
C ARG A 149 -17.80 9.41 18.24
N SER A 150 -16.65 9.83 18.77
CA SER A 150 -16.18 9.49 20.11
C SER A 150 -16.57 10.50 21.17
N ASN A 151 -17.08 11.70 20.80
CA ASN A 151 -17.34 12.81 21.69
C ASN A 151 -18.69 13.46 21.44
N THR A 152 -19.30 14.03 22.49
CA THR A 152 -20.46 14.89 22.33
C THR A 152 -20.05 16.28 21.80
N PRO A 153 -20.98 17.07 21.23
CA PRO A 153 -20.68 18.45 20.83
C PRO A 153 -20.15 19.32 21.98
N SER A 154 -20.59 19.06 23.22
CA SER A 154 -20.10 19.77 24.41
C SER A 154 -18.65 19.42 24.71
N ASP A 155 -18.28 18.14 24.60
CA ASP A 155 -16.90 17.69 24.80
C ASP A 155 -15.95 18.30 23.76
N LEU A 156 -16.36 18.28 22.47
CA LEU A 156 -15.59 18.90 21.39
C LEU A 156 -15.41 20.42 21.58
N TYR A 157 -16.45 21.10 22.07
CA TYR A 157 -16.34 22.51 22.44
C TYR A 157 -15.36 22.73 23.59
N GLY A 158 -15.43 21.90 24.64
CA GLY A 158 -14.52 21.93 25.78
C GLY A 158 -13.06 21.72 25.36
N VAL A 159 -12.80 20.73 24.51
CA VAL A 159 -11.48 20.47 23.93
C VAL A 159 -10.99 21.70 23.12
N GLY A 160 -11.86 22.28 22.28
CA GLY A 160 -11.52 23.48 21.51
C GLY A 160 -11.13 24.67 22.39
N MET A 161 -11.83 24.89 23.49
CA MET A 161 -11.49 25.94 24.47
C MET A 161 -10.14 25.66 25.15
N MET A 162 -9.89 24.43 25.53
CA MET A 162 -8.61 24.01 26.12
C MET A 162 -7.44 24.22 25.16
N LEU A 163 -7.58 23.83 23.91
CA LEU A 163 -6.58 24.04 22.86
C LEU A 163 -6.34 25.53 22.59
N SER A 164 -7.39 26.36 22.63
CA SER A 164 -7.27 27.82 22.47
C SER A 164 -6.49 28.46 23.63
N GLN A 165 -6.71 28.00 24.85
CA GLN A 165 -5.93 28.44 26.02
C GLN A 165 -4.47 28.00 25.96
N ASP A 166 -4.22 26.76 25.52
CA ASP A 166 -2.88 26.26 25.29
C ASP A 166 -2.15 27.07 24.22
N ARG A 167 -2.82 27.43 23.12
CA ARG A 167 -2.25 28.27 22.06
C ARG A 167 -1.81 29.65 22.59
N ILE A 168 -2.64 30.31 23.42
CA ILE A 168 -2.27 31.58 24.05
C ILE A 168 -1.03 31.40 24.91
N ARG A 169 -1.01 30.38 25.78
CA ARG A 169 0.11 30.10 26.66
C ARG A 169 1.41 29.83 25.88
N ARG A 170 1.35 28.99 24.85
CA ARG A 170 2.51 28.73 23.98
C ARG A 170 3.02 30.02 23.31
N TYR A 171 2.11 30.87 22.86
CA TYR A 171 2.49 32.16 22.26
C TYR A 171 3.19 33.10 23.25
N GLU A 172 2.70 33.17 24.50
CA GLU A 172 3.25 34.06 25.51
C GLU A 172 4.54 33.56 26.15
N THR A 173 4.65 32.25 26.37
CA THR A 173 5.71 31.67 27.22
C THR A 173 6.67 30.74 26.45
N GLY A 174 6.28 30.23 25.32
CA GLY A 174 7.00 29.18 24.61
C GLY A 174 6.90 27.80 25.27
N GLU A 175 6.14 27.64 26.36
CA GLU A 175 6.00 26.38 27.06
C GLU A 175 5.17 25.37 26.29
N VAL A 176 5.58 24.09 26.31
CA VAL A 176 4.91 22.97 25.65
C VAL A 176 4.16 22.12 26.68
N ASN A 177 2.85 22.01 26.52
CA ASN A 177 2.01 21.13 27.31
C ASN A 177 1.90 19.75 26.67
N TYR A 178 1.69 18.73 27.50
CA TYR A 178 1.58 17.35 27.08
C TYR A 178 0.33 16.68 27.67
N LEU A 179 -0.23 15.74 26.90
CA LEU A 179 -1.25 14.80 27.33
C LEU A 179 -0.66 13.38 27.21
N PRO A 180 -0.84 12.48 28.19
CA PRO A 180 -0.43 11.10 28.02
C PRO A 180 -1.33 10.40 26.98
N PHE A 181 -0.79 9.43 26.22
CA PHE A 181 -1.60 8.59 25.34
C PHE A 181 -2.58 7.74 26.13
N VAL A 182 -2.12 7.14 27.20
CA VAL A 182 -2.93 6.35 28.14
C VAL A 182 -2.64 6.74 29.56
N ALA A 183 -3.68 6.70 30.42
CA ALA A 183 -3.59 7.00 31.85
C ALA A 183 -4.49 6.04 32.64
N PRO A 184 -4.30 5.96 33.97
CA PRO A 184 -5.24 5.27 34.84
C PRO A 184 -6.67 5.78 34.70
N PRO A 185 -7.69 4.95 35.00
CA PRO A 185 -9.08 5.37 34.91
C PRO A 185 -9.36 6.67 35.66
N GLY A 186 -10.10 7.58 35.01
CA GLY A 186 -10.47 8.89 35.61
C GLY A 186 -9.44 10.00 35.43
N GLN A 187 -8.28 9.71 34.84
CA GLN A 187 -7.30 10.73 34.45
C GLN A 187 -7.41 11.07 32.95
N PRO A 188 -7.17 12.34 32.58
CA PRO A 188 -7.21 12.73 31.17
C PRO A 188 -6.09 12.05 30.39
N CYS A 189 -6.44 11.51 29.21
CA CYS A 189 -5.51 10.90 28.26
C CYS A 189 -6.07 10.99 26.84
N PHE A 190 -5.22 10.75 25.84
CA PHE A 190 -5.58 10.87 24.44
C PHE A 190 -6.51 9.73 23.96
N PHE A 191 -6.14 8.48 24.24
CA PHE A 191 -6.97 7.33 23.88
C PHE A 191 -8.02 7.05 24.95
N PRO A 192 -9.19 6.51 24.59
CA PRO A 192 -10.15 6.04 25.57
C PRO A 192 -9.49 5.09 26.57
N SER A 193 -9.77 5.30 27.87
CA SER A 193 -9.21 4.46 28.93
C SER A 193 -9.81 3.06 28.89
N SER A 194 -9.16 2.15 28.14
CA SER A 194 -9.49 0.73 28.05
C SER A 194 -8.32 -0.12 28.52
N GLU A 195 -8.59 -1.34 28.96
CA GLU A 195 -7.55 -2.31 29.32
C GLU A 195 -6.67 -2.65 28.13
N GLU A 196 -7.29 -2.89 26.95
CA GLU A 196 -6.59 -3.18 25.69
C GLU A 196 -5.59 -2.07 25.31
N ALA A 197 -6.01 -0.79 25.40
CA ALA A 197 -5.11 0.33 25.10
C ALA A 197 -3.93 0.40 26.09
N ARG A 198 -4.18 0.19 27.39
CA ARG A 198 -3.11 0.18 28.39
C ARG A 198 -2.12 -0.95 28.16
N GLU A 199 -2.61 -2.19 27.96
CA GLU A 199 -1.76 -3.35 27.65
C GLU A 199 -0.91 -3.12 26.40
N PHE A 200 -1.50 -2.56 25.34
CA PHE A 200 -0.78 -2.23 24.12
C PHE A 200 0.36 -1.24 24.35
N PHE A 201 0.11 -0.13 25.06
CA PHE A 201 1.14 0.88 25.29
C PHE A 201 2.17 0.46 26.36
N GLU A 202 1.81 -0.40 27.31
CA GLU A 202 2.76 -1.05 28.20
C GLU A 202 3.70 -2.00 27.43
N ALA A 203 3.14 -2.80 26.52
CA ALA A 203 3.94 -3.63 25.60
C ALA A 203 4.83 -2.77 24.69
N ALA A 204 4.35 -1.63 24.20
CA ALA A 204 5.12 -0.68 23.41
C ALA A 204 6.32 -0.12 24.19
N GLN A 205 6.15 0.17 25.48
CA GLN A 205 7.25 0.61 26.36
C GLN A 205 8.35 -0.44 26.46
N VAL A 206 7.97 -1.71 26.58
CA VAL A 206 8.92 -2.84 26.63
C VAL A 206 9.60 -3.04 25.27
N ALA A 207 8.83 -3.14 24.20
CA ALA A 207 9.32 -3.39 22.85
C ALA A 207 10.30 -2.30 22.35
N SER A 208 10.06 -1.06 22.75
CA SER A 208 10.90 0.08 22.40
C SER A 208 12.12 0.25 23.32
N GLU A 209 12.31 -0.62 24.32
CA GLU A 209 13.36 -0.48 25.36
C GLU A 209 13.35 0.91 26.02
N GLY A 210 12.14 1.44 26.26
CA GLY A 210 11.94 2.74 26.88
C GLY A 210 12.02 3.95 25.94
N ARG A 211 12.17 3.76 24.64
CA ARG A 211 12.19 4.86 23.66
C ARG A 211 10.79 5.41 23.34
N PHE A 212 9.75 4.64 23.55
CA PHE A 212 8.38 5.15 23.52
C PHE A 212 8.15 6.09 24.70
N GLU A 213 7.66 7.29 24.42
CA GLU A 213 7.28 8.27 25.43
C GLU A 213 5.76 8.38 25.47
N ASN A 214 5.15 8.03 26.61
CA ASN A 214 3.70 8.08 26.81
C ASN A 214 3.20 9.54 26.90
N ARG A 215 3.42 10.33 25.83
CA ARG A 215 2.97 11.72 25.76
C ARG A 215 2.83 12.22 24.32
N ILE A 216 1.87 13.11 24.13
CA ILE A 216 1.65 13.89 22.90
C ILE A 216 1.54 15.36 23.28
N THR A 217 2.06 16.27 22.45
CA THR A 217 1.91 17.71 22.71
C THR A 217 0.47 18.16 22.47
N PHE A 218 0.00 19.15 23.23
CA PHE A 218 -1.33 19.74 23.00
C PHE A 218 -1.45 20.36 21.60
N GLU A 219 -0.39 20.92 21.06
CA GLU A 219 -0.37 21.43 19.69
C GLU A 219 -0.65 20.34 18.66
N SER A 220 -0.18 19.11 18.90
CA SER A 220 -0.49 17.97 18.03
C SER A 220 -1.98 17.66 18.00
N LEU A 221 -2.70 17.82 19.13
CA LEU A 221 -4.16 17.60 19.17
C LEU A 221 -4.90 18.60 18.28
N GLU A 222 -4.43 19.85 18.22
CA GLU A 222 -4.96 20.85 17.31
C GLU A 222 -4.77 20.42 15.83
N HIS A 223 -3.56 19.95 15.47
CA HIS A 223 -3.25 19.48 14.12
C HIS A 223 -4.03 18.21 13.74
N LEU A 224 -4.32 17.31 14.69
CA LEU A 224 -5.10 16.11 14.44
C LEU A 224 -6.54 16.41 14.03
N SER A 225 -7.12 17.54 14.45
CA SER A 225 -8.47 17.95 14.05
C SER A 225 -8.58 18.27 12.55
N TYR A 226 -7.46 18.59 11.89
CA TYR A 226 -7.36 18.85 10.45
C TYR A 226 -6.88 17.65 9.64
N PHE A 227 -6.65 16.50 10.29
CA PHE A 227 -6.13 15.31 9.62
C PHE A 227 -7.21 14.60 8.82
N GLU A 228 -7.23 14.82 7.50
CA GLU A 228 -8.20 14.28 6.56
C GLU A 228 -7.51 13.53 5.38
N PRO A 229 -6.74 12.47 5.64
CA PRO A 229 -5.87 11.84 4.64
C PRO A 229 -6.63 11.13 3.52
N ALA A 230 -7.88 10.74 3.75
CA ALA A 230 -8.68 10.05 2.75
C ALA A 230 -9.51 10.99 1.85
N VAL A 231 -9.35 12.32 1.97
CA VAL A 231 -10.08 13.28 1.10
C VAL A 231 -9.79 13.03 -0.38
N ARG A 232 -8.57 12.63 -0.72
CA ARG A 232 -8.12 12.36 -2.09
C ARG A 232 -7.81 10.88 -2.35
N ILE A 233 -8.51 9.98 -1.69
CA ILE A 233 -8.32 8.54 -1.88
C ILE A 233 -8.61 8.11 -3.33
N ASP A 234 -9.49 8.81 -4.03
CA ASP A 234 -9.78 8.68 -5.46
C ASP A 234 -8.54 8.90 -6.34
N ALA A 235 -7.66 9.81 -5.93
CA ALA A 235 -6.45 10.15 -6.67
C ALA A 235 -5.31 9.11 -6.53
N ILE A 236 -5.43 8.10 -5.68
CA ILE A 236 -4.45 7.00 -5.56
C ILE A 236 -4.38 6.20 -6.86
N SER A 237 -5.54 5.96 -7.49
CA SER A 237 -5.58 5.24 -8.78
C SER A 237 -4.71 5.96 -9.84
N PRO A 238 -4.00 5.20 -10.70
CA PRO A 238 -4.02 3.75 -10.89
C PRO A 238 -3.11 2.93 -9.95
N THR A 239 -2.54 3.53 -8.90
CA THR A 239 -1.72 2.79 -7.94
C THR A 239 -2.61 1.82 -7.14
N PRO A 240 -2.26 0.51 -7.08
CA PRO A 240 -3.04 -0.49 -6.37
C PRO A 240 -3.13 -0.20 -4.87
N LEU A 241 -4.36 -0.19 -4.35
CA LEU A 241 -4.66 0.03 -2.94
C LEU A 241 -5.27 -1.21 -2.29
N ARG A 242 -4.68 -1.69 -1.20
CA ARG A 242 -5.35 -2.62 -0.28
C ARG A 242 -5.62 -1.95 1.05
N MET A 243 -6.87 -1.99 1.50
CA MET A 243 -7.21 -1.64 2.87
C MET A 243 -7.49 -2.93 3.66
N ILE A 244 -6.94 -3.00 4.87
CA ILE A 244 -7.17 -4.09 5.82
C ILE A 244 -7.88 -3.46 7.03
N LEU A 245 -9.12 -3.84 7.30
CA LEU A 245 -9.97 -3.23 8.32
C LEU A 245 -10.31 -4.24 9.42
N ALA A 246 -10.40 -3.78 10.67
CA ALA A 246 -10.83 -4.61 11.78
C ALA A 246 -12.34 -4.46 12.01
N LYS A 247 -13.07 -5.57 12.16
CA LYS A 247 -14.53 -5.56 12.35
C LYS A 247 -14.98 -4.93 13.66
N LYS A 248 -14.13 -5.02 14.69
CA LYS A 248 -14.42 -4.51 16.04
C LYS A 248 -13.55 -3.30 16.38
N ASP A 249 -13.23 -2.48 15.38
CA ASP A 249 -12.42 -1.28 15.58
C ASP A 249 -13.21 -0.20 16.32
N PHE A 250 -12.83 0.07 17.55
CA PHE A 250 -13.44 1.11 18.39
C PHE A 250 -12.66 2.43 18.36
N LEU A 251 -11.39 2.43 17.92
CA LEU A 251 -10.56 3.63 17.84
C LEU A 251 -10.77 4.36 16.51
N VAL A 252 -10.84 3.61 15.42
CA VAL A 252 -11.17 4.13 14.08
C VAL A 252 -12.37 3.36 13.54
N PRO A 253 -13.61 3.85 13.77
CA PRO A 253 -14.81 3.12 13.42
C PRO A 253 -14.81 2.63 11.97
N THR A 254 -15.03 1.34 11.78
CA THR A 254 -14.89 0.62 10.50
C THR A 254 -15.78 1.21 9.41
N ASP A 255 -16.97 1.70 9.74
CA ASP A 255 -17.89 2.32 8.79
C ASP A 255 -17.32 3.61 8.17
N ILE A 256 -16.54 4.40 8.92
CA ILE A 256 -15.86 5.60 8.41
C ILE A 256 -14.78 5.20 7.40
N ALA A 257 -14.00 4.15 7.71
CA ALA A 257 -12.99 3.62 6.79
C ALA A 257 -13.62 2.99 5.53
N LEU A 258 -14.76 2.30 5.66
CA LEU A 258 -15.53 1.75 4.53
C LEU A 258 -16.08 2.85 3.62
N ALA A 259 -16.58 3.94 4.18
CA ALA A 259 -17.03 5.09 3.39
C ALA A 259 -15.89 5.74 2.59
N ALA A 260 -14.69 5.78 3.16
CA ALA A 260 -13.49 6.21 2.43
C ALA A 260 -13.12 5.22 1.32
N TYR A 261 -13.06 3.91 1.61
CA TYR A 261 -12.76 2.87 0.63
C TYR A 261 -13.74 2.87 -0.56
N ALA A 262 -15.03 3.15 -0.32
CA ALA A 262 -16.03 3.22 -1.40
C ALA A 262 -15.68 4.28 -2.46
N ARG A 263 -15.00 5.36 -2.09
CA ARG A 263 -14.57 6.43 -3.00
C ARG A 263 -13.28 6.13 -3.76
N ALA A 264 -12.48 5.17 -3.30
CA ALA A 264 -11.28 4.76 -4.01
C ALA A 264 -11.65 4.13 -5.36
N HIS A 265 -10.81 4.36 -6.38
CA HIS A 265 -10.93 3.72 -7.69
C HIS A 265 -10.09 2.45 -7.77
N GLU A 266 -10.38 1.62 -8.79
CA GLU A 266 -9.59 0.42 -9.09
C GLU A 266 -8.14 0.79 -9.54
N PRO A 267 -7.17 -0.10 -9.29
CA PRO A 267 -7.30 -1.40 -8.62
C PRO A 267 -7.30 -1.27 -7.10
N LYS A 268 -8.32 -1.82 -6.46
CA LYS A 268 -8.45 -1.80 -5.00
C LYS A 268 -8.88 -3.15 -4.43
N SER A 269 -8.59 -3.38 -3.14
CA SER A 269 -8.94 -4.61 -2.43
C SER A 269 -9.22 -4.32 -0.97
N LEU A 270 -10.13 -5.10 -0.38
CA LEU A 270 -10.53 -4.98 1.02
C LEU A 270 -10.41 -6.33 1.72
N VAL A 271 -9.82 -6.33 2.92
CA VAL A 271 -9.70 -7.50 3.78
C VAL A 271 -10.19 -7.14 5.17
N PHE A 272 -10.88 -8.05 5.84
CA PHE A 272 -11.35 -7.86 7.21
C PHE A 272 -10.59 -8.76 8.20
N LEU A 273 -10.27 -8.19 9.35
CA LEU A 273 -9.80 -8.86 10.56
C LEU A 273 -10.99 -9.03 11.52
N GLU A 274 -10.99 -10.08 12.30
CA GLU A 274 -12.09 -10.37 13.25
C GLU A 274 -11.99 -9.58 14.55
N GLY A 275 -10.80 -9.10 14.90
CA GLY A 275 -10.51 -8.37 16.14
C GLY A 275 -10.75 -6.87 16.09
N GLY A 276 -10.05 -6.17 17.00
CA GLY A 276 -10.08 -4.72 17.18
C GLY A 276 -8.90 -4.00 16.52
N HIS A 277 -8.76 -2.70 16.87
CA HIS A 277 -7.74 -1.82 16.31
C HIS A 277 -6.31 -2.20 16.69
N LEU A 278 -6.11 -2.50 17.98
CA LEU A 278 -4.80 -2.76 18.59
C LEU A 278 -4.46 -4.26 18.60
N GLY A 279 -4.72 -4.95 17.49
CA GLY A 279 -4.46 -6.38 17.36
C GLY A 279 -3.02 -6.76 17.78
N LYS A 280 -2.86 -7.94 18.36
CA LYS A 280 -1.54 -8.46 18.77
C LYS A 280 -0.66 -8.71 17.54
N SER A 281 0.66 -8.64 17.74
CA SER A 281 1.66 -8.96 16.73
C SER A 281 1.77 -10.48 16.47
N GLU A 282 0.78 -11.25 16.88
CA GLU A 282 0.67 -12.69 16.76
C GLU A 282 -0.80 -13.12 16.71
N GLY A 283 -1.06 -14.35 16.31
CA GLY A 283 -2.41 -14.90 16.23
C GLY A 283 -3.06 -14.71 14.86
N GLU A 284 -4.33 -15.09 14.75
CA GLU A 284 -5.05 -15.21 13.48
C GLU A 284 -5.15 -13.90 12.70
N ASP A 285 -5.42 -12.79 13.37
CA ASP A 285 -5.51 -11.48 12.73
C ASP A 285 -4.14 -11.02 12.18
N PHE A 286 -3.05 -11.28 12.90
CA PHE A 286 -1.71 -11.00 12.39
C PHE A 286 -1.37 -11.85 11.16
N GLU A 287 -1.67 -13.16 11.21
CA GLU A 287 -1.48 -14.06 10.06
C GLU A 287 -2.28 -13.58 8.85
N THR A 288 -3.54 -13.23 9.04
CA THR A 288 -4.43 -12.72 7.99
C THR A 288 -3.92 -11.40 7.42
N ALA A 289 -3.57 -10.44 8.26
CA ALA A 289 -3.10 -9.12 7.84
C ALA A 289 -1.77 -9.19 7.10
N SER A 290 -0.79 -9.93 7.67
CA SER A 290 0.55 -10.03 7.11
C SER A 290 0.56 -10.80 5.78
N ALA A 291 -0.22 -11.89 5.68
CA ALA A 291 -0.38 -12.63 4.43
C ALA A 291 -1.08 -11.78 3.37
N ALA A 292 -2.19 -11.10 3.72
CA ALA A 292 -2.89 -10.23 2.79
C ALA A 292 -1.99 -9.10 2.25
N ALA A 293 -1.25 -8.44 3.12
CA ALA A 293 -0.32 -7.38 2.73
C ALA A 293 0.80 -7.91 1.83
N ARG A 294 1.46 -9.03 2.25
CA ARG A 294 2.51 -9.70 1.47
C ARG A 294 2.02 -10.06 0.07
N ASP A 295 0.87 -10.71 -0.04
CA ASP A 295 0.36 -11.21 -1.31
C ASP A 295 0.00 -10.06 -2.26
N TRP A 296 -0.45 -8.92 -1.71
CA TRP A 296 -0.70 -7.71 -2.50
C TRP A 296 0.61 -7.11 -3.04
N PHE A 297 1.64 -7.00 -2.20
CA PHE A 297 2.94 -6.54 -2.66
C PHE A 297 3.58 -7.51 -3.67
N VAL A 298 3.47 -8.82 -3.46
CA VAL A 298 3.95 -9.82 -4.43
C VAL A 298 3.25 -9.65 -5.78
N GLN A 299 1.94 -9.47 -5.76
CA GLN A 299 1.15 -9.29 -6.98
C GLN A 299 1.57 -8.06 -7.80
N TRP A 300 1.90 -6.95 -7.13
CA TRP A 300 2.05 -5.66 -7.81
C TRP A 300 3.50 -5.15 -7.90
N LEU A 301 4.41 -5.61 -7.06
CA LEU A 301 5.80 -5.15 -7.03
C LEU A 301 6.80 -6.20 -7.53
N LYS A 302 6.44 -7.48 -7.56
CA LYS A 302 7.31 -8.49 -8.14
C LYS A 302 6.96 -8.69 -9.60
N PRO A 303 7.94 -8.74 -10.52
CA PRO A 303 7.67 -9.25 -11.84
C PRO A 303 7.12 -10.67 -11.68
N SER A 304 6.09 -10.98 -12.43
CA SER A 304 5.50 -12.32 -12.42
C SER A 304 6.55 -13.33 -12.84
N ASN A 305 7.37 -13.80 -11.90
CA ASN A 305 8.18 -15.02 -12.06
C ASN A 305 7.30 -16.28 -11.96
N VAL A 306 5.98 -16.12 -12.08
CA VAL A 306 5.12 -17.26 -12.36
C VAL A 306 5.55 -17.72 -13.73
N LYS A 307 6.27 -18.87 -13.79
CA LYS A 307 6.37 -19.62 -15.04
C LYS A 307 4.92 -19.81 -15.48
N LEU A 308 4.50 -18.99 -16.45
CA LEU A 308 3.14 -19.08 -16.98
C LEU A 308 2.92 -20.56 -17.35
N PRO A 309 1.78 -21.16 -16.99
CA PRO A 309 1.47 -22.49 -17.44
C PRO A 309 1.70 -22.56 -18.95
N VAL A 310 2.39 -23.56 -19.44
CA VAL A 310 2.69 -23.68 -20.86
C VAL A 310 1.81 -24.79 -21.43
N VAL A 311 0.98 -24.43 -22.41
CA VAL A 311 0.16 -25.40 -23.15
C VAL A 311 0.67 -25.46 -24.59
N ASN A 312 1.09 -26.66 -25.02
CA ASN A 312 1.66 -26.87 -26.35
C ASN A 312 2.78 -25.86 -26.71
N GLY A 313 3.66 -25.57 -25.75
CA GLY A 313 4.78 -24.66 -25.93
C GLY A 313 4.44 -23.15 -25.92
N ILE A 314 3.18 -22.75 -25.64
CA ILE A 314 2.71 -21.37 -25.53
C ILE A 314 2.41 -21.03 -24.07
N PRO A 315 3.05 -19.99 -23.49
CA PRO A 315 2.72 -19.47 -22.17
C PRO A 315 1.25 -19.02 -22.07
N GLN A 316 0.62 -19.28 -20.93
CA GLN A 316 -0.78 -18.96 -20.66
C GLN A 316 -0.88 -17.82 -19.67
N ILE A 317 -1.35 -16.64 -20.06
CA ILE A 317 -1.54 -15.48 -19.18
C ILE A 317 -3.01 -15.38 -18.74
N SER A 318 -3.25 -15.02 -17.46
CA SER A 318 -4.60 -14.77 -16.95
C SER A 318 -5.07 -13.36 -17.32
N VAL A 319 -6.40 -13.13 -17.27
CA VAL A 319 -6.99 -11.79 -17.48
C VAL A 319 -6.57 -10.81 -16.39
N GLN A 320 -6.35 -11.28 -15.16
CA GLN A 320 -5.86 -10.46 -14.06
C GLN A 320 -4.43 -9.98 -14.32
N GLU A 321 -3.57 -10.88 -14.81
CA GLU A 321 -2.19 -10.53 -15.14
C GLU A 321 -2.11 -9.58 -16.36
N LEU A 322 -2.92 -9.80 -17.39
CA LEU A 322 -3.03 -8.85 -18.51
C LEU A 322 -3.50 -7.46 -17.99
N LYS A 323 -4.53 -7.44 -17.14
CA LYS A 323 -5.02 -6.18 -16.54
C LYS A 323 -3.91 -5.47 -15.77
N ARG A 324 -3.17 -6.20 -14.93
CA ARG A 324 -2.03 -5.65 -14.19
C ARG A 324 -1.00 -5.00 -15.13
N LYS A 325 -0.62 -5.70 -16.20
CA LYS A 325 0.35 -5.19 -17.19
C LYS A 325 -0.14 -3.92 -17.87
N LEU A 326 -1.41 -3.89 -18.28
CA LEU A 326 -2.02 -2.72 -18.92
C LEU A 326 -2.10 -1.52 -17.95
N ASP A 327 -2.48 -1.75 -16.69
CA ASP A 327 -2.54 -0.70 -15.66
C ASP A 327 -1.16 -0.15 -15.33
N ALA A 328 -0.15 -1.02 -15.29
CA ALA A 328 1.25 -0.64 -15.08
C ALA A 328 1.88 0.02 -16.32
N LYS A 329 1.14 0.10 -17.45
CA LYS A 329 1.63 0.61 -18.74
C LYS A 329 2.90 -0.11 -19.21
N GLU A 330 2.99 -1.43 -18.92
CA GLU A 330 4.06 -2.25 -19.47
C GLU A 330 3.96 -2.29 -21.01
N ASP A 331 5.11 -2.39 -21.68
CA ASP A 331 5.15 -2.47 -23.15
C ASP A 331 4.69 -3.86 -23.63
N VAL A 332 3.38 -4.03 -23.69
CA VAL A 332 2.73 -5.26 -24.18
C VAL A 332 1.89 -4.96 -25.42
N PHE A 333 1.99 -5.81 -26.41
CA PHE A 333 1.16 -5.74 -27.61
C PHE A 333 0.02 -6.76 -27.51
N VAL A 334 -1.21 -6.28 -27.38
CA VAL A 334 -2.41 -7.15 -27.33
C VAL A 334 -2.97 -7.32 -28.73
N LEU A 335 -3.29 -8.57 -29.13
CA LEU A 335 -3.80 -8.91 -30.45
C LEU A 335 -5.13 -9.67 -30.37
N ASP A 336 -6.18 -9.17 -31.00
CA ASP A 336 -7.45 -9.86 -31.19
C ASP A 336 -7.39 -10.78 -32.41
N VAL A 337 -7.78 -12.04 -32.24
CA VAL A 337 -7.80 -13.01 -33.36
C VAL A 337 -9.20 -13.56 -33.63
N ARG A 338 -10.23 -12.84 -33.23
CA ARG A 338 -11.62 -13.15 -33.50
C ARG A 338 -12.06 -12.69 -34.91
N GLU A 339 -13.32 -12.91 -35.23
CA GLU A 339 -13.89 -12.38 -36.45
C GLU A 339 -14.29 -10.90 -36.31
N PRO A 340 -14.33 -10.11 -37.42
CA PRO A 340 -14.66 -8.69 -37.36
C PRO A 340 -16.00 -8.36 -36.70
N HIS A 341 -16.99 -9.23 -36.85
CA HIS A 341 -18.29 -9.02 -36.19
C HIS A 341 -18.24 -9.20 -34.68
N GLU A 342 -17.41 -10.12 -34.16
CA GLU A 342 -17.19 -10.30 -32.72
C GLU A 342 -16.45 -9.10 -32.11
N HIS A 343 -15.44 -8.62 -32.84
CA HIS A 343 -14.64 -7.44 -32.41
C HIS A 343 -15.50 -6.16 -32.28
N LYS A 344 -16.51 -5.99 -33.16
CA LYS A 344 -17.43 -4.86 -33.13
C LYS A 344 -18.36 -4.87 -31.91
N ILE A 345 -18.69 -6.03 -31.33
CA ILE A 345 -19.57 -6.17 -30.17
C ILE A 345 -18.82 -5.72 -28.90
N ALA A 346 -17.61 -6.21 -28.72
CA ALA A 346 -16.74 -5.88 -27.60
C ALA A 346 -15.28 -6.16 -27.98
N ASN A 347 -14.34 -5.34 -27.53
CA ASN A 347 -12.90 -5.56 -27.73
C ASN A 347 -12.09 -4.89 -26.61
N LEU A 348 -10.79 -5.18 -26.54
CA LEU A 348 -9.86 -4.61 -25.57
C LEU A 348 -9.09 -3.39 -26.13
N GLY A 349 -9.59 -2.76 -27.20
CA GLY A 349 -8.88 -1.69 -27.91
C GLY A 349 -7.69 -2.20 -28.75
N ALA A 350 -7.59 -3.51 -28.96
CA ALA A 350 -6.49 -4.17 -29.64
C ALA A 350 -6.71 -4.24 -31.16
N PRO A 351 -5.64 -4.22 -31.99
CA PRO A 351 -5.73 -4.52 -33.43
C PRO A 351 -6.27 -5.93 -33.65
N LEU A 352 -6.93 -6.11 -34.81
CA LEU A 352 -7.60 -7.35 -35.19
C LEU A 352 -6.90 -8.01 -36.38
N ILE A 353 -6.49 -9.28 -36.22
CA ILE A 353 -6.12 -10.18 -37.27
C ILE A 353 -6.82 -11.51 -37.06
N PRO A 354 -7.87 -11.86 -37.82
CA PRO A 354 -8.57 -13.11 -37.63
C PRO A 354 -7.64 -14.34 -37.68
N VAL A 355 -7.93 -15.35 -36.85
CA VAL A 355 -7.04 -16.52 -36.69
C VAL A 355 -6.71 -17.21 -38.02
N GLY A 356 -7.64 -17.20 -38.96
CA GLY A 356 -7.42 -17.75 -40.32
C GLY A 356 -6.45 -16.96 -41.18
N ASP A 357 -6.18 -15.70 -40.85
CA ASP A 357 -5.28 -14.82 -41.59
C ASP A 357 -3.89 -14.67 -40.94
N ILE A 358 -3.67 -15.21 -39.75
CA ILE A 358 -2.42 -15.00 -38.99
C ILE A 358 -1.19 -15.39 -39.77
N GLU A 359 -1.16 -16.57 -40.40
CA GLU A 359 0.01 -17.03 -41.17
C GLU A 359 0.34 -16.09 -42.34
N ARG A 360 -0.68 -15.61 -43.06
CA ARG A 360 -0.53 -14.72 -44.19
C ARG A 360 -0.12 -13.31 -43.78
N ARG A 361 -0.63 -12.83 -42.62
CA ARG A 361 -0.50 -11.45 -42.18
C ARG A 361 0.52 -11.26 -41.05
N ALA A 362 1.23 -12.31 -40.63
CA ALA A 362 2.26 -12.20 -39.60
C ALA A 362 3.37 -11.17 -39.93
N SER A 363 3.63 -10.95 -41.24
CA SER A 363 4.60 -9.94 -41.67
C SER A 363 4.19 -8.50 -41.32
N GLU A 364 2.90 -8.22 -41.15
CA GLU A 364 2.40 -6.90 -40.72
C GLU A 364 2.82 -6.56 -39.28
N LEU A 365 3.23 -7.58 -38.50
CA LEU A 365 3.70 -7.46 -37.11
C LEU A 365 5.23 -7.58 -37.01
N ALA A 366 5.98 -7.40 -38.11
CA ALA A 366 7.43 -7.65 -38.11
C ALA A 366 8.21 -6.77 -37.12
N ASP A 367 7.74 -5.56 -36.86
CA ASP A 367 8.29 -4.63 -35.84
C ASP A 367 8.06 -5.08 -34.39
N LYS A 368 7.16 -6.04 -34.16
CA LYS A 368 6.81 -6.60 -32.86
C LYS A 368 7.44 -7.97 -32.57
N LYS A 369 8.36 -8.45 -33.41
CA LYS A 369 8.95 -9.81 -33.25
C LYS A 369 9.57 -10.07 -31.87
N ASN A 370 10.13 -9.04 -31.27
CA ASN A 370 10.77 -9.15 -29.95
C ASN A 370 9.91 -8.54 -28.80
N SER A 371 8.75 -7.97 -29.12
CA SER A 371 7.82 -7.44 -28.12
C SER A 371 7.06 -8.57 -27.45
N GLU A 372 6.57 -8.33 -26.22
CA GLU A 372 5.62 -9.24 -25.58
C GLU A 372 4.27 -9.12 -26.27
N ILE A 373 3.83 -10.21 -26.92
CA ILE A 373 2.54 -10.29 -27.62
C ILE A 373 1.59 -11.17 -26.82
N ILE A 374 0.43 -10.60 -26.46
CA ILE A 374 -0.65 -11.33 -25.77
C ILE A 374 -1.81 -11.48 -26.75
N VAL A 375 -2.08 -12.71 -27.15
CA VAL A 375 -3.12 -13.04 -28.12
C VAL A 375 -4.40 -13.43 -27.41
N TYR A 376 -5.53 -12.85 -27.78
CA TYR A 376 -6.82 -13.26 -27.22
C TYR A 376 -7.86 -13.56 -28.31
N CYS A 377 -8.83 -14.40 -27.92
CA CYS A 377 -10.04 -14.66 -28.68
C CYS A 377 -11.26 -14.68 -27.74
N LYS A 378 -12.34 -15.36 -28.10
CA LYS A 378 -13.53 -15.49 -27.25
C LYS A 378 -13.22 -16.20 -25.92
N ALA A 379 -12.63 -17.41 -25.97
CA ALA A 379 -12.43 -18.30 -24.81
C ALA A 379 -11.00 -18.88 -24.68
N GLY A 380 -10.02 -18.42 -25.48
CA GLY A 380 -8.62 -18.86 -25.40
C GLY A 380 -8.23 -19.97 -26.40
N VAL A 381 -9.15 -20.60 -27.09
CA VAL A 381 -8.85 -21.73 -28.02
C VAL A 381 -8.27 -21.27 -29.36
N ARG A 382 -8.90 -20.29 -30.01
CA ARG A 382 -8.42 -19.73 -31.29
C ARG A 382 -7.11 -18.96 -31.09
N SER A 383 -6.97 -18.23 -30.02
CA SER A 383 -5.75 -17.50 -29.67
C SER A 383 -4.58 -18.43 -29.34
N GLN A 384 -4.83 -19.62 -28.83
CA GLN A 384 -3.79 -20.66 -28.65
C GLN A 384 -3.20 -21.08 -30.02
N LYS A 385 -4.05 -21.30 -31.05
CA LYS A 385 -3.61 -21.63 -32.40
C LYS A 385 -2.84 -20.48 -33.06
N ALA A 386 -3.36 -19.25 -32.89
CA ALA A 386 -2.72 -18.06 -33.43
C ALA A 386 -1.35 -17.80 -32.80
N ALA A 387 -1.22 -17.97 -31.49
CA ALA A 387 0.04 -17.85 -30.79
C ALA A 387 1.09 -18.86 -31.22
N LEU A 388 0.66 -20.10 -31.53
CA LEU A 388 1.55 -21.13 -32.07
C LEU A 388 2.03 -20.75 -33.51
N ALA A 389 1.14 -20.27 -34.36
CA ALA A 389 1.49 -19.81 -35.70
C ALA A 389 2.46 -18.61 -35.67
N LEU A 390 2.24 -17.63 -34.77
CA LEU A 390 3.17 -16.52 -34.59
C LEU A 390 4.54 -17.00 -34.13
N LYS A 391 4.60 -17.94 -33.19
CA LYS A 391 5.88 -18.54 -32.74
C LYS A 391 6.62 -19.23 -33.86
N GLN A 392 5.91 -19.96 -34.72
CA GLN A 392 6.48 -20.59 -35.92
C GLN A 392 6.97 -19.55 -36.94
N ALA A 393 6.33 -18.37 -37.00
CA ALA A 393 6.75 -17.24 -37.81
C ALA A 393 7.93 -16.44 -37.20
N GLY A 394 8.51 -16.89 -36.08
CA GLY A 394 9.71 -16.32 -35.46
C GLY A 394 9.46 -15.23 -34.44
N PHE A 395 8.24 -15.11 -33.88
CA PHE A 395 7.97 -14.26 -32.72
C PHE A 395 8.41 -14.96 -31.46
N THR A 396 9.23 -14.30 -30.64
CA THR A 396 9.92 -14.94 -29.50
C THR A 396 9.14 -14.93 -28.19
N ASN A 397 8.29 -13.93 -28.00
CA ASN A 397 7.58 -13.71 -26.72
C ASN A 397 6.06 -13.60 -26.96
N VAL A 398 5.41 -14.74 -27.16
CA VAL A 398 3.96 -14.81 -27.44
C VAL A 398 3.26 -15.62 -26.36
N SER A 399 2.20 -15.07 -25.79
CA SER A 399 1.35 -15.69 -24.76
C SER A 399 -0.12 -15.75 -25.19
N ASN A 400 -0.84 -16.76 -24.70
CA ASN A 400 -2.28 -16.91 -24.90
C ASN A 400 -3.05 -16.39 -23.69
N LEU A 401 -4.07 -15.53 -23.90
CA LEU A 401 -4.97 -15.09 -22.84
C LEU A 401 -5.98 -16.19 -22.49
N THR A 402 -5.78 -16.80 -21.31
CA THR A 402 -6.64 -17.88 -20.82
C THR A 402 -8.06 -17.37 -20.55
N GLY A 403 -9.07 -18.07 -21.11
CA GLY A 403 -10.47 -17.69 -21.00
C GLY A 403 -10.89 -16.53 -21.92
N GLY A 404 -9.94 -15.87 -22.60
CA GLY A 404 -10.18 -14.83 -23.59
C GLY A 404 -11.02 -13.67 -23.07
N ILE A 405 -11.74 -13.00 -24.01
CA ILE A 405 -12.58 -11.83 -23.67
C ILE A 405 -13.79 -12.19 -22.78
N LEU A 406 -14.24 -13.45 -22.78
CA LEU A 406 -15.30 -13.87 -21.85
C LEU A 406 -14.84 -13.81 -20.40
N ALA A 407 -13.64 -14.32 -20.11
CA ALA A 407 -13.08 -14.21 -18.76
C ALA A 407 -12.76 -12.76 -18.39
N TRP A 408 -12.40 -11.92 -19.35
CA TRP A 408 -12.22 -10.49 -19.13
C TRP A 408 -13.54 -9.82 -18.74
N ALA A 409 -14.60 -10.02 -19.52
CA ALA A 409 -15.94 -9.49 -19.21
C ALA A 409 -16.50 -9.99 -17.86
N GLU A 410 -16.16 -11.24 -17.47
CA GLU A 410 -16.61 -11.80 -16.20
C GLU A 410 -15.85 -11.25 -14.98
N LYS A 411 -14.52 -11.09 -15.09
CA LYS A 411 -13.63 -10.89 -13.93
C LYS A 411 -13.02 -9.50 -13.85
N ILE A 412 -12.97 -8.75 -14.95
CA ILE A 412 -12.30 -7.46 -15.04
C ILE A 412 -13.29 -6.35 -15.36
N ASP A 413 -14.14 -6.51 -16.37
CA ASP A 413 -15.11 -5.50 -16.78
C ASP A 413 -16.51 -6.10 -16.97
N PRO A 414 -17.28 -6.25 -15.89
CA PRO A 414 -18.64 -6.79 -15.96
C PRO A 414 -19.63 -5.95 -16.79
N SER A 415 -19.28 -4.70 -17.12
CA SER A 415 -20.09 -3.82 -17.97
C SER A 415 -19.90 -4.10 -19.47
N MET A 416 -18.86 -4.84 -19.84
CA MET A 416 -18.56 -5.19 -21.23
C MET A 416 -19.64 -6.11 -21.81
N PRO A 417 -20.18 -5.81 -23.02
CA PRO A 417 -21.10 -6.72 -23.70
C PRO A 417 -20.47 -8.10 -23.89
N ARG A 418 -21.23 -9.15 -23.65
CA ARG A 418 -20.75 -10.53 -23.87
C ARG A 418 -20.83 -10.84 -25.38
N PRO A 419 -19.69 -11.04 -26.07
CA PRO A 419 -19.65 -11.35 -27.50
C PRO A 419 -20.01 -12.81 -27.79
#